data_28ba5cd523263a177525ad7d7315f9dc
#
_entry.id   28ba5cd523263a177525ad7d7315f9dc
#
_cell.length_a   1.000
_cell.length_b   1.000
_cell.length_c   1.000
_cell.angle_alpha   90.00
_cell.angle_beta   90.00
_cell.angle_gamma   90.00
#
_symmetry.space_group_name_H-M   'P 1'
#
loop_
_entity.id
_entity.type
_entity.pdbx_description
1 polymer ?
#
loop_
_entity_poly.entity_id
_entity_poly.type
_entity_poly.pdbx_seq_one_letter_code
_entity_poly.pdbx_strand_id
1 'polypeptide(L)'
;MTGKPWAIRDRHNRNGGTPRQEETVKATTTITAQPGTTASRTPRQEGIIKEAIGLTDVKTLRARARQGIEDGAMTAGYKAKAETVIKLLNDALATEIVCVLRYKRHYFMATGISSLSVKGEFLQHATEEQVHADQLAERIVQLGGEPNLSPEGMLSRSHSEYVEGASLVEMITEDLIAERIAIDSYREMIAYVGTDDPTTRKVLEGILAQEEEHAEDLASLLKELGP
;
A
#
# COMPACT_ATOMS: atom_id res chain seq x y z
N MET A 1 18.92 -12.04 40.30
CA MET A 1 18.89 -10.62 40.62
C MET A 1 17.90 -9.95 39.71
N THR A 2 16.90 -9.41 40.26
CA THR A 2 15.59 -8.96 39.84
C THR A 2 15.63 -7.69 38.97
N GLY A 3 15.12 -7.76 37.75
CA GLY A 3 14.89 -6.61 36.90
C GLY A 3 13.42 -6.14 36.99
N LYS A 4 13.19 -4.87 37.24
CA LYS A 4 11.88 -4.22 37.41
C LYS A 4 11.24 -3.86 36.06
N PRO A 5 9.90 -3.89 35.95
CA PRO A 5 9.19 -3.49 34.75
C PRO A 5 9.01 -1.95 34.64
N TRP A 6 8.99 -1.41 33.43
CA TRP A 6 8.78 0.00 33.12
C TRP A 6 7.30 0.40 33.29
N ALA A 7 7.09 1.44 34.09
CA ALA A 7 5.76 2.03 34.33
C ALA A 7 5.44 3.09 33.26
N ILE A 8 4.27 2.94 32.66
CA ILE A 8 3.64 3.91 31.76
C ILE A 8 3.21 5.14 32.58
N ARG A 9 3.66 6.33 32.19
CA ARG A 9 3.22 7.60 32.78
C ARG A 9 2.00 8.14 32.05
N ASP A 10 0.85 8.05 32.71
CA ASP A 10 -0.33 8.84 32.36
C ASP A 10 -0.10 10.33 32.57
N ARG A 11 -0.26 11.13 31.53
CA ARG A 11 -0.37 12.59 31.65
C ARG A 11 -1.85 13.00 31.64
N HIS A 12 -2.35 13.33 32.79
CA HIS A 12 -3.60 14.06 32.98
C HIS A 12 -3.50 15.45 32.35
N ASN A 13 -4.32 15.72 31.37
CA ASN A 13 -4.57 17.08 30.90
C ASN A 13 -5.82 17.63 31.58
N ARG A 14 -5.63 18.62 32.49
CA ARG A 14 -6.70 19.43 33.08
C ARG A 14 -6.78 20.72 32.28
N ASN A 15 -7.90 20.94 31.60
CA ASN A 15 -8.31 22.29 31.20
C ASN A 15 -9.78 22.47 31.57
N GLY A 16 -10.00 23.36 32.55
CA GLY A 16 -11.30 23.86 32.92
C GLY A 16 -11.77 24.92 31.90
N GLY A 17 -12.96 24.78 31.41
CA GLY A 17 -13.66 25.77 30.59
C GLY A 17 -15.09 25.90 31.11
N THR A 18 -15.44 27.14 31.50
CA THR A 18 -16.71 27.63 32.02
C THR A 18 -17.90 27.36 31.10
N PRO A 19 -19.11 27.11 31.63
CA PRO A 19 -20.29 26.85 30.80
C PRO A 19 -20.87 28.15 30.23
N ARG A 20 -21.14 28.13 28.92
CA ARG A 20 -21.95 29.13 28.21
C ARG A 20 -23.41 28.70 28.21
N GLN A 21 -24.28 29.62 28.59
CA GLN A 21 -25.73 29.46 28.69
C GLN A 21 -26.37 29.08 27.35
N GLU A 22 -27.24 28.07 27.38
CA GLU A 22 -28.12 27.67 26.29
C GLU A 22 -29.29 28.69 26.18
N GLU A 23 -29.44 29.29 25.03
CA GLU A 23 -30.69 29.96 24.61
C GLU A 23 -31.58 28.94 23.91
N THR A 24 -32.71 28.67 24.54
CA THR A 24 -33.74 27.71 24.09
C THR A 24 -34.59 28.38 23.02
N VAL A 25 -34.42 27.96 21.76
CA VAL A 25 -35.44 28.25 20.72
C VAL A 25 -36.26 26.97 20.47
N LYS A 26 -37.46 26.97 20.99
CA LYS A 26 -38.48 25.95 20.69
C LYS A 26 -39.08 26.25 19.32
N ALA A 27 -38.81 25.42 18.33
CA ALA A 27 -39.61 25.31 17.13
C ALA A 27 -40.08 23.85 17.05
N THR A 28 -41.30 23.59 17.50
CA THR A 28 -41.96 22.31 17.37
C THR A 28 -42.51 22.18 15.95
N THR A 29 -41.80 21.52 15.07
CA THR A 29 -42.34 21.04 13.79
C THR A 29 -42.56 19.54 13.92
N THR A 30 -43.80 19.15 14.18
CA THR A 30 -44.24 17.76 14.18
C THR A 30 -44.23 17.26 12.74
N ILE A 31 -43.15 16.61 12.30
CA ILE A 31 -43.16 15.84 11.06
C ILE A 31 -43.73 14.46 11.39
N THR A 32 -44.94 14.26 11.01
CA THR A 32 -45.58 12.93 11.01
C THR A 32 -44.89 12.10 9.93
N ALA A 33 -43.95 11.25 10.34
CA ALA A 33 -43.35 10.26 9.45
C ALA A 33 -44.42 9.22 9.12
N GLN A 34 -44.93 9.27 7.90
CA GLN A 34 -45.70 8.15 7.35
C GLN A 34 -44.71 6.97 7.16
N PRO A 35 -45.09 5.74 7.56
CA PRO A 35 -44.28 4.56 7.29
C PRO A 35 -44.20 4.39 5.77
N GLY A 36 -43.02 4.71 5.21
CA GLY A 36 -42.72 4.43 3.81
C GLY A 36 -42.83 2.94 3.56
N THR A 37 -43.82 2.52 2.84
CA THR A 37 -43.90 1.20 2.24
C THR A 37 -42.66 1.01 1.37
N THR A 38 -41.68 0.26 1.84
CA THR A 38 -40.62 -0.30 1.01
C THR A 38 -41.29 -1.24 0.01
N ALA A 39 -41.59 -0.72 -1.18
CA ALA A 39 -42.13 -1.51 -2.27
C ALA A 39 -41.10 -2.62 -2.56
N SER A 40 -41.42 -3.85 -2.20
CA SER A 40 -40.65 -5.04 -2.52
C SER A 40 -40.55 -5.12 -4.05
N ARG A 41 -39.32 -4.96 -4.59
CA ARG A 41 -39.10 -5.08 -6.02
C ARG A 41 -39.36 -6.50 -6.47
N THR A 42 -40.04 -6.67 -7.59
CA THR A 42 -40.27 -8.00 -8.15
C THR A 42 -38.96 -8.59 -8.66
N PRO A 43 -38.78 -9.93 -8.64
CA PRO A 43 -37.57 -10.59 -9.19
C PRO A 43 -37.23 -10.17 -10.63
N ARG A 44 -38.24 -9.82 -11.42
CA ARG A 44 -38.07 -9.32 -12.79
C ARG A 44 -37.47 -7.91 -12.82
N GLN A 45 -37.88 -7.03 -11.90
CA GLN A 45 -37.32 -5.67 -11.80
C GLN A 45 -35.88 -5.70 -11.29
N GLU A 46 -35.56 -6.59 -10.37
CA GLU A 46 -34.18 -6.81 -9.90
C GLU A 46 -33.27 -7.35 -11.02
N GLY A 47 -33.80 -8.26 -11.86
CA GLY A 47 -33.07 -8.78 -13.02
C GLY A 47 -32.75 -7.69 -14.04
N ILE A 48 -33.72 -6.84 -14.38
CA ILE A 48 -33.53 -5.72 -15.34
C ILE A 48 -32.53 -4.70 -14.81
N ILE A 49 -32.54 -4.39 -13.50
CA ILE A 49 -31.58 -3.44 -12.91
C ILE A 49 -30.16 -4.02 -12.94
N LYS A 50 -29.98 -5.32 -12.63
CA LYS A 50 -28.68 -5.99 -12.66
C LYS A 50 -28.09 -6.03 -14.08
N GLU A 51 -28.93 -6.29 -15.07
CA GLU A 51 -28.53 -6.27 -16.49
C GLU A 51 -28.13 -4.85 -16.93
N ALA A 52 -28.87 -3.82 -16.52
CA ALA A 52 -28.58 -2.42 -16.84
C ALA A 52 -27.26 -1.91 -16.24
N ILE A 53 -26.81 -2.45 -15.10
CA ILE A 53 -25.54 -2.09 -14.45
C ILE A 53 -24.40 -3.09 -14.74
N GLY A 54 -24.63 -4.04 -15.65
CA GLY A 54 -23.62 -4.99 -16.12
C GLY A 54 -23.16 -6.04 -15.08
N LEU A 55 -23.96 -6.29 -14.02
CA LEU A 55 -23.62 -7.31 -13.02
C LEU A 55 -24.04 -8.71 -13.49
N THR A 56 -23.18 -9.69 -13.26
CA THR A 56 -23.46 -11.10 -13.53
C THR A 56 -24.58 -11.61 -12.62
N ASP A 57 -25.52 -12.36 -13.16
CA ASP A 57 -26.60 -12.98 -12.35
C ASP A 57 -26.07 -14.04 -11.37
N VAL A 58 -26.81 -14.25 -10.29
CA VAL A 58 -26.40 -15.13 -9.18
C VAL A 58 -26.26 -16.60 -9.61
N LYS A 59 -27.07 -17.07 -10.58
CA LYS A 59 -27.00 -18.47 -11.05
C LYS A 59 -25.68 -18.69 -11.78
N THR A 60 -25.30 -17.74 -12.63
CA THR A 60 -24.01 -17.75 -13.36
C THR A 60 -22.83 -17.65 -12.38
N LEU A 61 -22.87 -16.75 -11.39
CA LEU A 61 -21.84 -16.65 -10.35
C LEU A 61 -21.67 -17.98 -9.60
N ARG A 62 -22.79 -18.63 -9.19
CA ARG A 62 -22.75 -19.93 -8.51
C ARG A 62 -22.21 -21.06 -9.40
N ALA A 63 -22.47 -21.01 -10.69
CA ALA A 63 -21.93 -22.00 -11.63
C ALA A 63 -20.41 -21.81 -11.83
N ARG A 64 -19.95 -20.57 -12.01
CA ARG A 64 -18.51 -20.25 -12.15
C ARG A 64 -17.72 -20.59 -10.88
N ALA A 65 -18.27 -20.31 -9.70
CA ALA A 65 -17.62 -20.57 -8.42
C ALA A 65 -17.34 -22.08 -8.14
N ARG A 66 -17.91 -22.98 -8.91
CA ARG A 66 -17.67 -24.43 -8.82
C ARG A 66 -16.61 -24.95 -9.78
N GLN A 67 -16.09 -24.09 -10.64
CA GLN A 67 -15.03 -24.41 -11.58
C GLN A 67 -13.68 -24.02 -10.98
N GLY A 68 -12.66 -24.85 -11.16
CA GLY A 68 -11.30 -24.55 -10.72
C GLY A 68 -11.21 -24.23 -9.21
N ILE A 69 -11.84 -25.05 -8.36
CA ILE A 69 -11.85 -24.82 -6.89
C ILE A 69 -10.43 -24.79 -6.32
N GLU A 70 -9.53 -25.55 -6.90
CA GLU A 70 -8.10 -25.62 -6.58
C GLU A 70 -7.34 -24.33 -6.92
N ASP A 71 -7.86 -23.49 -7.82
CA ASP A 71 -7.23 -22.23 -8.24
C ASP A 71 -7.41 -21.09 -7.20
N GLY A 72 -8.10 -21.38 -6.10
CA GLY A 72 -8.25 -20.44 -4.96
C GLY A 72 -8.90 -19.12 -5.34
N ALA A 73 -8.13 -18.03 -5.29
CA ALA A 73 -8.62 -16.67 -5.59
C ALA A 73 -8.80 -16.42 -7.10
N MET A 74 -8.18 -17.23 -7.96
CA MET A 74 -8.26 -17.12 -9.41
C MET A 74 -9.55 -17.77 -9.94
N THR A 75 -10.58 -16.96 -10.10
CA THR A 75 -11.88 -17.41 -10.59
C THR A 75 -12.03 -17.16 -12.10
N ALA A 76 -12.99 -17.84 -12.73
CA ALA A 76 -13.34 -17.60 -14.14
C ALA A 76 -13.80 -16.15 -14.45
N GLY A 77 -13.92 -15.30 -13.45
CA GLY A 77 -14.22 -13.87 -13.57
C GLY A 77 -12.99 -12.96 -13.63
N TYR A 78 -11.80 -13.51 -13.43
CA TYR A 78 -10.55 -12.75 -13.52
C TYR A 78 -10.32 -12.28 -14.96
N LYS A 79 -10.02 -10.98 -15.16
CA LYS A 79 -9.99 -10.37 -16.48
C LYS A 79 -8.60 -9.96 -16.95
N ALA A 80 -7.69 -9.67 -16.01
CA ALA A 80 -6.33 -9.30 -16.36
C ALA A 80 -5.53 -10.51 -16.89
N LYS A 81 -4.42 -10.25 -17.56
CA LYS A 81 -3.50 -11.31 -17.99
C LYS A 81 -2.59 -11.70 -16.83
N ALA A 82 -2.94 -12.78 -16.12
CA ALA A 82 -2.22 -13.22 -14.91
C ALA A 82 -0.70 -13.32 -15.11
N GLU A 83 -0.25 -13.96 -16.19
CA GLU A 83 1.18 -14.11 -16.51
C GLU A 83 1.90 -12.75 -16.60
N THR A 84 1.28 -11.76 -17.22
CA THR A 84 1.87 -10.42 -17.34
C THR A 84 1.88 -9.71 -15.98
N VAL A 85 0.79 -9.81 -15.21
CA VAL A 85 0.71 -9.22 -13.87
C VAL A 85 1.75 -9.85 -12.95
N ILE A 86 1.88 -11.19 -12.94
CA ILE A 86 2.90 -11.91 -12.17
C ILE A 86 4.32 -11.47 -12.55
N LYS A 87 4.58 -11.27 -13.86
CA LYS A 87 5.89 -10.78 -14.29
C LYS A 87 6.17 -9.37 -13.74
N LEU A 88 5.23 -8.44 -13.88
CA LEU A 88 5.37 -7.08 -13.36
C LEU A 88 5.60 -7.06 -11.85
N LEU A 89 4.84 -7.87 -11.10
CA LEU A 89 5.02 -8.01 -9.67
C LEU A 89 6.39 -8.60 -9.28
N ASN A 90 6.93 -9.54 -10.07
CA ASN A 90 8.27 -10.07 -9.85
C ASN A 90 9.40 -9.07 -10.16
N ASP A 91 9.20 -8.20 -11.14
CA ASP A 91 10.16 -7.12 -11.42
C ASP A 91 10.12 -6.07 -10.29
N ALA A 92 8.93 -5.72 -9.78
CA ALA A 92 8.76 -4.88 -8.60
C ALA A 92 9.38 -5.54 -7.35
N LEU A 93 9.10 -6.82 -7.09
CA LEU A 93 9.68 -7.58 -5.97
C LEU A 93 11.22 -7.52 -5.98
N ALA A 94 11.85 -7.62 -7.15
CA ALA A 94 13.29 -7.49 -7.27
C ALA A 94 13.76 -6.06 -6.93
N THR A 95 12.98 -5.05 -7.29
CA THR A 95 13.25 -3.64 -6.98
C THR A 95 13.21 -3.41 -5.47
N GLU A 96 12.16 -3.85 -4.77
CA GLU A 96 12.05 -3.73 -3.32
C GLU A 96 13.23 -4.40 -2.59
N ILE A 97 13.59 -5.62 -2.97
CA ILE A 97 14.73 -6.32 -2.35
C ILE A 97 16.06 -5.57 -2.59
N VAL A 98 16.26 -5.00 -3.76
CA VAL A 98 17.45 -4.17 -4.05
C VAL A 98 17.44 -2.91 -3.18
N CYS A 99 16.27 -2.26 -2.99
CA CYS A 99 16.11 -1.12 -2.09
C CYS A 99 16.40 -1.50 -0.63
N VAL A 100 15.86 -2.61 -0.13
CA VAL A 100 16.20 -3.15 1.22
C VAL A 100 17.70 -3.26 1.42
N LEU A 101 18.39 -3.86 0.46
CA LEU A 101 19.86 -4.08 0.56
C LEU A 101 20.64 -2.76 0.53
N ARG A 102 20.22 -1.80 -0.31
CA ARG A 102 20.85 -0.48 -0.43
C ARG A 102 20.63 0.34 0.84
N TYR A 103 19.41 0.46 1.35
CA TYR A 103 19.08 1.16 2.60
C TYR A 103 19.81 0.57 3.80
N LYS A 104 19.90 -0.77 3.91
CA LYS A 104 20.69 -1.41 4.97
C LYS A 104 22.17 -1.08 4.85
N ARG A 105 22.73 -1.08 3.65
CA ARG A 105 24.12 -0.64 3.45
C ARG A 105 24.31 0.81 3.88
N HIS A 106 23.44 1.72 3.46
CA HIS A 106 23.49 3.13 3.84
C HIS A 106 23.37 3.31 5.35
N TYR A 107 22.47 2.59 6.01
CA TYR A 107 22.36 2.57 7.45
C TYR A 107 23.70 2.25 8.14
N PHE A 108 24.42 1.21 7.71
CA PHE A 108 25.68 0.82 8.32
C PHE A 108 26.83 1.78 7.97
N MET A 109 26.82 2.36 6.79
CA MET A 109 27.91 3.18 6.29
C MET A 109 27.79 4.67 6.59
N ALA A 110 26.59 5.18 6.90
CA ALA A 110 26.39 6.58 7.22
C ALA A 110 27.21 7.00 8.46
N THR A 111 28.00 8.07 8.32
CA THR A 111 28.89 8.61 9.36
C THR A 111 28.78 10.13 9.41
N GLY A 112 29.24 10.74 10.50
CA GLY A 112 29.25 12.19 10.70
C GLY A 112 28.19 12.67 11.71
N ILE A 113 28.16 13.97 11.98
CA ILE A 113 27.34 14.57 13.03
C ILE A 113 25.84 14.38 12.75
N SER A 114 25.42 14.51 11.51
CA SER A 114 24.01 14.38 11.09
C SER A 114 23.61 12.92 10.82
N SER A 115 24.50 11.96 10.99
CA SER A 115 24.22 10.58 10.60
C SER A 115 23.21 9.85 11.48
N LEU A 116 23.01 10.27 12.73
CA LEU A 116 22.15 9.53 13.68
C LEU A 116 20.66 9.58 13.29
N SER A 117 20.15 10.75 12.90
CA SER A 117 18.77 10.89 12.41
C SER A 117 18.57 10.17 11.08
N VAL A 118 19.48 10.43 10.12
CA VAL A 118 19.43 9.81 8.80
C VAL A 118 19.52 8.28 8.84
N LYS A 119 20.33 7.72 9.75
CA LYS A 119 20.36 6.26 9.97
C LYS A 119 19.01 5.71 10.40
N GLY A 120 18.28 6.44 11.24
CA GLY A 120 16.94 6.06 11.66
C GLY A 120 16.02 5.87 10.45
N GLU A 121 16.01 6.86 9.55
CA GLU A 121 15.23 6.81 8.31
C GLU A 121 15.67 5.67 7.40
N PHE A 122 16.96 5.51 7.12
CA PHE A 122 17.44 4.40 6.29
C PHE A 122 17.02 3.02 6.84
N LEU A 123 17.02 2.83 8.16
CA LEU A 123 16.60 1.56 8.75
C LEU A 123 15.09 1.38 8.70
N GLN A 124 14.33 2.46 8.89
CA GLN A 124 12.88 2.45 8.79
C GLN A 124 12.47 2.11 7.36
N HIS A 125 12.96 2.86 6.36
CA HIS A 125 12.66 2.58 4.95
C HIS A 125 13.08 1.14 4.56
N ALA A 126 14.27 0.67 4.95
CA ALA A 126 14.65 -0.72 4.70
C ALA A 126 13.66 -1.76 5.26
N THR A 127 12.98 -1.43 6.35
CA THR A 127 11.98 -2.31 6.96
C THR A 127 10.66 -2.25 6.20
N GLU A 128 10.28 -1.08 5.74
CA GLU A 128 9.07 -0.83 4.97
C GLU A 128 9.17 -1.44 3.57
N GLU A 129 10.33 -1.31 2.89
CA GLU A 129 10.63 -2.00 1.64
C GLU A 129 10.53 -3.53 1.73
N GLN A 130 10.96 -4.08 2.87
CA GLN A 130 10.78 -5.52 3.11
C GLN A 130 9.28 -5.89 3.19
N VAL A 131 8.45 -5.04 3.79
CA VAL A 131 6.99 -5.26 3.84
C VAL A 131 6.39 -5.15 2.45
N HIS A 132 6.84 -4.22 1.60
CA HIS A 132 6.42 -4.12 0.20
C HIS A 132 6.77 -5.41 -0.56
N ALA A 133 8.00 -5.88 -0.43
CA ALA A 133 8.44 -7.15 -1.04
C ALA A 133 7.56 -8.33 -0.62
N ASP A 134 7.23 -8.44 0.66
CA ASP A 134 6.39 -9.51 1.19
C ASP A 134 4.95 -9.43 0.65
N GLN A 135 4.37 -8.22 0.54
CA GLN A 135 3.04 -8.00 -0.06
C GLN A 135 2.99 -8.39 -1.54
N LEU A 136 4.04 -8.04 -2.30
CA LEU A 136 4.15 -8.41 -3.71
C LEU A 136 4.29 -9.92 -3.86
N ALA A 137 5.13 -10.58 -3.06
CA ALA A 137 5.32 -12.02 -3.07
C ALA A 137 4.02 -12.77 -2.72
N GLU A 138 3.29 -12.32 -1.71
CA GLU A 138 1.99 -12.88 -1.35
C GLU A 138 0.99 -12.73 -2.52
N ARG A 139 0.96 -11.56 -3.16
CA ARG A 139 0.06 -11.34 -4.30
C ARG A 139 0.40 -12.22 -5.50
N ILE A 140 1.67 -12.45 -5.79
CA ILE A 140 2.12 -13.37 -6.84
C ILE A 140 1.58 -14.78 -6.59
N VAL A 141 1.70 -15.29 -5.36
CA VAL A 141 1.18 -16.61 -4.98
C VAL A 141 -0.34 -16.69 -5.13
N GLN A 142 -1.07 -15.65 -4.70
CA GLN A 142 -2.53 -15.58 -4.87
C GLN A 142 -2.97 -15.61 -6.34
N LEU A 143 -2.13 -15.14 -7.26
CA LEU A 143 -2.36 -15.20 -8.70
C LEU A 143 -1.94 -16.53 -9.33
N GLY A 144 -1.48 -17.49 -8.52
CA GLY A 144 -0.99 -18.79 -9.00
C GLY A 144 0.44 -18.75 -9.56
N GLY A 145 1.19 -17.66 -9.29
CA GLY A 145 2.58 -17.51 -9.70
C GLY A 145 3.58 -17.93 -8.61
N GLU A 146 4.86 -17.84 -8.95
CA GLU A 146 5.98 -18.12 -8.06
C GLU A 146 6.80 -16.82 -7.85
N PRO A 147 7.01 -16.36 -6.58
CA PRO A 147 7.85 -15.23 -6.29
C PRO A 147 9.32 -15.55 -6.61
N ASN A 148 9.94 -14.73 -7.45
CA ASN A 148 11.33 -14.93 -7.81
C ASN A 148 12.27 -14.19 -6.86
N LEU A 149 12.62 -14.83 -5.75
CA LEU A 149 13.57 -14.34 -4.74
C LEU A 149 15.02 -14.80 -5.00
N SER A 150 15.31 -15.39 -6.16
CA SER A 150 16.68 -15.78 -6.50
C SER A 150 17.58 -14.53 -6.57
N PRO A 151 18.74 -14.52 -5.87
CA PRO A 151 19.71 -13.44 -6.00
C PRO A 151 20.34 -13.37 -7.40
N GLU A 152 20.31 -14.48 -8.15
CA GLU A 152 20.79 -14.51 -9.53
C GLU A 152 19.87 -13.67 -10.43
N GLY A 153 20.46 -12.69 -11.10
CA GLY A 153 19.75 -11.78 -11.99
C GLY A 153 18.79 -10.80 -11.28
N MET A 154 18.83 -10.68 -9.96
CA MET A 154 17.96 -9.75 -9.20
C MET A 154 18.14 -8.31 -9.67
N LEU A 155 19.40 -7.83 -9.78
CA LEU A 155 19.68 -6.48 -10.28
C LEU A 155 19.20 -6.26 -11.73
N SER A 156 19.19 -7.29 -12.57
CA SER A 156 18.72 -7.16 -13.95
C SER A 156 17.20 -7.13 -14.08
N ARG A 157 16.46 -7.55 -13.04
CA ARG A 157 15.00 -7.44 -12.95
C ARG A 157 14.55 -6.18 -12.22
N SER A 158 15.41 -5.63 -11.35
CA SER A 158 15.13 -4.40 -10.62
C SER A 158 15.02 -3.21 -11.57
N HIS A 159 14.07 -2.33 -11.31
CA HIS A 159 13.94 -1.05 -12.00
C HIS A 159 14.95 -0.02 -11.48
N SER A 160 15.33 -0.11 -10.19
CA SER A 160 16.33 0.77 -9.57
C SER A 160 17.71 0.15 -9.56
N GLU A 161 18.74 1.00 -9.59
CA GLU A 161 20.13 0.61 -9.51
C GLU A 161 20.57 0.43 -8.05
N TYR A 162 21.59 -0.40 -7.84
CA TYR A 162 22.26 -0.51 -6.55
C TYR A 162 23.49 0.42 -6.54
N VAL A 163 23.33 1.60 -5.93
CA VAL A 163 24.40 2.59 -5.84
C VAL A 163 24.83 2.76 -4.39
N GLU A 164 26.13 2.70 -4.14
CA GLU A 164 26.68 2.70 -2.78
C GLU A 164 26.73 4.07 -2.11
N GLY A 165 26.85 5.15 -2.88
CA GLY A 165 27.09 6.50 -2.37
C GLY A 165 28.42 6.64 -1.60
N ALA A 166 29.19 7.66 -1.85
CA ALA A 166 30.48 7.91 -1.18
C ALA A 166 30.35 8.85 0.02
N SER A 167 29.24 9.58 0.13
CA SER A 167 28.94 10.53 1.22
C SER A 167 27.50 10.36 1.68
N LEU A 168 27.16 10.93 2.85
CA LEU A 168 25.78 10.93 3.36
C LEU A 168 24.79 11.57 2.38
N VAL A 169 25.17 12.69 1.76
CA VAL A 169 24.36 13.39 0.76
C VAL A 169 24.16 12.53 -0.48
N GLU A 170 25.21 11.85 -0.97
CA GLU A 170 25.08 10.94 -2.10
C GLU A 170 24.19 9.73 -1.77
N MET A 171 24.31 9.13 -0.57
CA MET A 171 23.45 8.03 -0.13
C MET A 171 21.97 8.44 -0.16
N ILE A 172 21.63 9.59 0.43
CA ILE A 172 20.24 10.10 0.43
C ILE A 172 19.79 10.42 -1.01
N THR A 173 20.66 10.99 -1.84
CA THR A 173 20.34 11.32 -3.22
C THR A 173 20.04 10.07 -4.04
N GLU A 174 20.83 9.03 -3.90
CA GLU A 174 20.64 7.76 -4.63
C GLU A 174 19.40 6.99 -4.14
N ASP A 175 19.11 7.06 -2.84
CA ASP A 175 17.85 6.52 -2.32
C ASP A 175 16.65 7.31 -2.89
N LEU A 176 16.68 8.64 -2.88
CA LEU A 176 15.61 9.46 -3.47
C LEU A 176 15.42 9.19 -4.97
N ILE A 177 16.51 8.97 -5.73
CA ILE A 177 16.41 8.60 -7.15
C ILE A 177 15.65 7.28 -7.29
N ALA A 178 15.93 6.30 -6.45
CA ALA A 178 15.27 5.02 -6.52
C ALA A 178 13.79 5.08 -6.12
N GLU A 179 13.44 5.86 -5.07
CA GLU A 179 12.01 6.09 -4.75
C GLU A 179 11.27 6.69 -5.94
N ARG A 180 11.86 7.67 -6.62
CA ARG A 180 11.25 8.28 -7.80
C ARG A 180 11.07 7.30 -8.95
N ILE A 181 11.99 6.34 -9.13
CA ILE A 181 11.85 5.25 -10.10
C ILE A 181 10.72 4.32 -9.67
N ALA A 182 10.63 3.96 -8.39
CA ALA A 182 9.56 3.14 -7.84
C ALA A 182 8.19 3.81 -8.04
N ILE A 183 8.05 5.09 -7.69
CA ILE A 183 6.83 5.88 -7.87
C ILE A 183 6.33 5.81 -9.32
N ASP A 184 7.19 6.07 -10.30
CA ASP A 184 6.79 6.05 -11.71
C ASP A 184 6.46 4.62 -12.17
N SER A 185 7.23 3.62 -11.73
CA SER A 185 6.97 2.21 -12.03
C SER A 185 5.63 1.75 -11.48
N TYR A 186 5.30 2.07 -10.22
CA TYR A 186 4.01 1.73 -9.61
C TYR A 186 2.85 2.42 -10.30
N ARG A 187 2.99 3.69 -10.70
CA ARG A 187 1.96 4.40 -11.48
C ARG A 187 1.67 3.72 -12.80
N GLU A 188 2.71 3.28 -13.52
CA GLU A 188 2.55 2.54 -14.78
C GLU A 188 1.88 1.18 -14.56
N MET A 189 2.29 0.43 -13.54
CA MET A 189 1.67 -0.85 -13.19
C MET A 189 0.19 -0.70 -12.81
N ILE A 190 -0.16 0.32 -12.01
CA ILE A 190 -1.53 0.64 -11.62
C ILE A 190 -2.37 0.96 -12.86
N ALA A 191 -1.83 1.76 -13.79
CA ALA A 191 -2.50 2.09 -15.04
C ALA A 191 -2.73 0.85 -15.92
N TYR A 192 -1.74 -0.05 -15.97
CA TYR A 192 -1.83 -1.31 -16.71
C TYR A 192 -2.91 -2.25 -16.14
N VAL A 193 -2.89 -2.47 -14.84
CA VAL A 193 -3.85 -3.35 -14.14
C VAL A 193 -5.27 -2.79 -14.21
N GLY A 194 -5.43 -1.48 -14.13
CA GLY A 194 -6.68 -0.76 -14.29
C GLY A 194 -7.79 -1.28 -13.37
N THR A 195 -8.93 -1.64 -13.96
CA THR A 195 -10.09 -2.18 -13.26
C THR A 195 -10.20 -3.70 -13.34
N ASP A 196 -9.29 -4.34 -14.07
CA ASP A 196 -9.38 -5.77 -14.38
C ASP A 196 -8.87 -6.65 -13.24
N ASP A 197 -7.96 -6.12 -12.38
CA ASP A 197 -7.54 -6.74 -11.13
C ASP A 197 -7.51 -5.70 -9.98
N PRO A 198 -8.66 -5.44 -9.35
CA PRO A 198 -8.77 -4.44 -8.30
C PRO A 198 -7.98 -4.79 -7.03
N THR A 199 -7.68 -6.07 -6.78
CA THR A 199 -6.90 -6.49 -5.63
C THR A 199 -5.42 -6.17 -5.82
N THR A 200 -4.84 -6.53 -6.97
CA THR A 200 -3.47 -6.14 -7.30
C THR A 200 -3.33 -4.62 -7.34
N ARG A 201 -4.27 -3.92 -7.96
CA ARG A 201 -4.29 -2.46 -7.99
C ARG A 201 -4.24 -1.86 -6.58
N LYS A 202 -5.04 -2.38 -5.64
CA LYS A 202 -5.05 -1.89 -4.25
C LYS A 202 -3.71 -2.11 -3.55
N VAL A 203 -3.05 -3.23 -3.78
CA VAL A 203 -1.70 -3.50 -3.24
C VAL A 203 -0.72 -2.47 -3.78
N LEU A 204 -0.68 -2.28 -5.10
CA LEU A 204 0.21 -1.32 -5.77
C LEU A 204 -0.06 0.14 -5.33
N GLU A 205 -1.34 0.53 -5.17
CA GLU A 205 -1.72 1.86 -4.66
C GLU A 205 -1.27 2.09 -3.21
N GLY A 206 -1.28 1.04 -2.38
CA GLY A 206 -0.80 1.10 -1.01
C GLY A 206 0.71 1.31 -0.94
N ILE A 207 1.47 0.57 -1.74
CA ILE A 207 2.92 0.72 -1.84
C ILE A 207 3.26 2.10 -2.41
N LEU A 208 2.67 2.50 -3.53
CA LEU A 208 2.90 3.81 -4.14
C LEU A 208 2.76 4.97 -3.14
N ALA A 209 1.74 4.93 -2.27
CA ALA A 209 1.53 5.98 -1.28
C ALA A 209 2.71 6.06 -0.29
N GLN A 210 3.33 4.93 0.04
CA GLN A 210 4.48 4.87 0.95
C GLN A 210 5.78 5.30 0.24
N GLU A 211 6.00 4.93 -1.04
CA GLU A 211 7.12 5.42 -1.83
C GLU A 211 7.09 6.96 -2.00
N GLU A 212 5.89 7.53 -2.14
CA GLU A 212 5.72 8.99 -2.18
C GLU A 212 6.10 9.64 -0.82
N GLU A 213 5.80 9.00 0.32
CA GLU A 213 6.22 9.42 1.66
C GLU A 213 7.73 9.33 1.82
N HIS A 214 8.36 8.18 1.47
CA HIS A 214 9.81 8.01 1.49
C HIS A 214 10.54 9.08 0.66
N ALA A 215 10.04 9.38 -0.54
CA ALA A 215 10.63 10.43 -1.38
C ALA A 215 10.55 11.83 -0.75
N GLU A 216 9.45 12.15 -0.04
CA GLU A 216 9.28 13.41 0.69
C GLU A 216 10.26 13.51 1.87
N ASP A 217 10.44 12.43 2.63
CA ASP A 217 11.35 12.37 3.77
C ASP A 217 12.80 12.57 3.31
N LEU A 218 13.24 11.84 2.30
CA LEU A 218 14.58 11.99 1.74
C LEU A 218 14.84 13.38 1.15
N ALA A 219 13.84 13.94 0.46
CA ALA A 219 13.95 15.30 -0.07
C ALA A 219 14.04 16.36 1.05
N SER A 220 13.39 16.12 2.18
CA SER A 220 13.49 16.97 3.37
C SER A 220 14.85 16.88 4.02
N LEU A 221 15.41 15.67 4.18
CA LEU A 221 16.76 15.46 4.68
C LEU A 221 17.83 16.16 3.82
N LEU A 222 17.71 16.10 2.50
CA LEU A 222 18.63 16.82 1.61
C LEU A 222 18.59 18.34 1.80
N LYS A 223 17.40 18.91 2.04
CA LYS A 223 17.26 20.35 2.31
C LYS A 223 17.89 20.75 3.64
N GLU A 224 17.79 19.90 4.65
CA GLU A 224 18.37 20.15 5.99
C GLU A 224 19.89 20.07 6.00
N LEU A 225 20.48 19.18 5.19
CA LEU A 225 21.93 19.03 5.11
C LEU A 225 22.58 20.19 4.34
N GLY A 226 21.82 20.94 3.57
CA GLY A 226 22.30 22.06 2.78
C GLY A 226 23.16 21.65 1.57
N PRO A 227 23.53 22.58 0.70
CA PRO A 227 24.43 22.32 -0.41
C PRO A 227 25.88 22.12 0.06
#